data_0b645618a14051da0ab5fa16f9575764
#
_entry.id   0b645618a14051da0ab5fa16f9575764
#
_cell.length_a   1.000
_cell.length_b   1.000
_cell.length_c   1.000
_cell.angle_alpha   90.00
_cell.angle_beta   90.00
_cell.angle_gamma   90.00
#
_symmetry.space_group_name_H-M   'P 1'
#
loop_
_entity.id
_entity.type
_entity.pdbx_description
1 polymer ?
#
loop_
_entity_poly.entity_id
_entity_poly.type
_entity_poly.pdbx_seq_one_letter_code
_entity_poly.pdbx_strand_id
1 'polypeptide(L)'
;LKSEKIIRFTGLGGTTAYQLPHIMATGNYDVVLTAFNYSLLWREASIAIIPEAKKQNMGIIIGSPLQQGALSRRHPEIDTGAWWLSPQRQRQFKKLYDFLDDIELSLPEASLRMVLSNPDISTVLMGARSVEEVEKNVKSANAGPLTPDILESLREIAEMVPFRPFEEPFGLPFGRSYAGPWHAR
;
A
#
# COMPACT_ATOMS: atom_id res chain seq x y z
N LEU A 1 25.17 4.51 -19.92
CA LEU A 1 23.99 5.35 -20.22
C LEU A 1 23.99 6.65 -19.39
N LYS A 2 24.20 6.61 -18.06
CA LYS A 2 24.35 7.84 -17.24
C LYS A 2 25.61 8.61 -17.64
N SER A 3 26.75 7.91 -17.78
CA SER A 3 28.02 8.49 -18.22
C SER A 3 27.95 9.14 -19.60
N GLU A 4 27.13 8.59 -20.48
CA GLU A 4 26.86 9.09 -21.83
C GLU A 4 25.76 10.16 -21.88
N LYS A 5 25.18 10.52 -20.72
CA LYS A 5 24.08 11.50 -20.58
C LYS A 5 22.81 11.14 -21.37
N ILE A 6 22.60 9.86 -21.69
CA ILE A 6 21.38 9.36 -22.34
C ILE A 6 20.22 9.32 -21.35
N ILE A 7 20.50 8.93 -20.09
CA ILE A 7 19.55 8.95 -18.99
C ILE A 7 20.11 9.76 -17.82
N ARG A 8 19.23 10.37 -17.04
CA ARG A 8 19.61 11.11 -15.81
C ARG A 8 19.55 10.24 -14.57
N PHE A 9 18.54 9.39 -14.48
CA PHE A 9 18.24 8.58 -13.30
C PHE A 9 17.96 7.12 -13.68
N THR A 10 18.24 6.23 -12.74
CA THR A 10 17.94 4.81 -12.83
C THR A 10 16.93 4.44 -11.77
N GLY A 11 15.97 3.57 -12.10
CA GLY A 11 14.95 3.09 -11.17
C GLY A 11 14.99 1.58 -11.01
N LEU A 12 14.65 1.12 -9.80
CA LEU A 12 14.43 -0.28 -9.48
C LEU A 12 12.95 -0.45 -9.13
N GLY A 13 12.27 -1.45 -9.69
CA GLY A 13 10.87 -1.74 -9.39
C GLY A 13 10.66 -3.19 -8.98
N GLY A 14 9.76 -3.43 -8.03
CA GLY A 14 9.42 -4.80 -7.63
C GLY A 14 8.38 -4.89 -6.52
N THR A 15 8.05 -6.14 -6.19
CA THR A 15 7.06 -6.50 -5.16
C THR A 15 7.66 -7.27 -3.99
N THR A 16 8.95 -7.62 -4.06
CA THR A 16 9.65 -8.45 -3.06
C THR A 16 10.27 -7.58 -1.97
N ALA A 17 9.54 -7.34 -0.89
CA ALA A 17 9.91 -6.41 0.18
C ALA A 17 11.30 -6.67 0.79
N TYR A 18 11.71 -7.94 0.89
CA TYR A 18 12.97 -8.32 1.54
C TYR A 18 14.14 -8.54 0.59
N GLN A 19 13.91 -8.63 -0.72
CA GLN A 19 14.98 -8.78 -1.72
C GLN A 19 15.41 -7.44 -2.32
N LEU A 20 14.46 -6.51 -2.52
CA LEU A 20 14.75 -5.19 -3.07
C LEU A 20 15.87 -4.45 -2.32
N PRO A 21 15.94 -4.43 -0.98
CA PRO A 21 16.98 -3.73 -0.24
C PRO A 21 18.39 -4.21 -0.59
N HIS A 22 18.61 -5.49 -0.86
CA HIS A 22 19.90 -6.02 -1.27
C HIS A 22 20.38 -5.48 -2.62
N ILE A 23 19.42 -5.30 -3.55
CA ILE A 23 19.73 -4.71 -4.87
C ILE A 23 19.93 -3.20 -4.73
N MET A 24 19.13 -2.52 -3.91
CA MET A 24 19.27 -1.10 -3.61
C MET A 24 20.65 -0.79 -3.01
N ALA A 25 21.13 -1.64 -2.10
CA ALA A 25 22.42 -1.48 -1.44
C ALA A 25 23.63 -1.50 -2.40
N THR A 26 23.44 -1.88 -3.68
CA THR A 26 24.50 -1.77 -4.70
C THR A 26 24.83 -0.32 -5.08
N GLY A 27 24.00 0.66 -4.70
CA GLY A 27 24.20 2.08 -4.99
C GLY A 27 23.99 2.49 -6.46
N ASN A 28 23.40 1.62 -7.28
CA ASN A 28 23.24 1.85 -8.72
C ASN A 28 21.91 2.50 -9.11
N TYR A 29 21.03 2.77 -8.14
CA TYR A 29 19.66 3.24 -8.41
C TYR A 29 19.37 4.55 -7.66
N ASP A 30 18.63 5.43 -8.32
CA ASP A 30 18.22 6.72 -7.78
C ASP A 30 16.79 6.69 -7.22
N VAL A 31 15.97 5.74 -7.70
CA VAL A 31 14.55 5.63 -7.34
C VAL A 31 14.19 4.16 -7.15
N VAL A 32 13.37 3.88 -6.14
CA VAL A 32 12.72 2.57 -5.95
C VAL A 32 11.22 2.71 -6.10
N LEU A 33 10.60 1.84 -6.91
CA LEU A 33 9.16 1.60 -6.93
C LEU A 33 8.88 0.29 -6.22
N THR A 34 8.10 0.34 -5.14
CA THR A 34 7.62 -0.86 -4.46
C THR A 34 6.10 -0.93 -4.53
N ALA A 35 5.58 -2.05 -5.05
CA ALA A 35 4.15 -2.28 -5.14
C ALA A 35 3.69 -3.27 -4.06
N PHE A 36 2.49 -3.04 -3.51
CA PHE A 36 1.81 -3.88 -2.50
C PHE A 36 2.44 -3.91 -1.10
N ASN A 37 3.58 -3.28 -0.90
CA ASN A 37 4.34 -3.38 0.34
C ASN A 37 4.13 -2.19 1.30
N TYR A 38 3.36 -1.16 0.88
CA TYR A 38 3.05 -0.01 1.73
C TYR A 38 1.63 0.51 1.48
N SER A 39 0.74 0.25 2.41
CA SER A 39 -0.67 0.62 2.37
C SER A 39 -1.25 0.67 3.79
N LEU A 40 -2.56 0.91 3.94
CA LEU A 40 -3.22 0.91 5.25
C LEU A 40 -2.91 -0.32 6.10
N LEU A 41 -2.97 -1.52 5.50
CA LEU A 41 -2.88 -2.79 6.22
C LEU A 41 -1.59 -3.58 5.97
N TRP A 42 -0.87 -3.31 4.88
CA TRP A 42 0.38 -4.00 4.53
C TRP A 42 1.50 -2.99 4.51
N ARG A 43 2.47 -3.13 5.41
CA ARG A 43 3.51 -2.11 5.67
C ARG A 43 4.92 -2.69 5.64
N GLU A 44 5.13 -3.79 4.95
CA GLU A 44 6.42 -4.49 4.88
C GLU A 44 7.55 -3.59 4.38
N ALA A 45 7.27 -2.62 3.51
CA ALA A 45 8.27 -1.67 3.04
C ALA A 45 8.89 -0.82 4.15
N SER A 46 8.17 -0.58 5.26
CA SER A 46 8.71 0.17 6.41
C SER A 46 9.84 -0.57 7.14
N ILE A 47 9.95 -1.88 6.96
CA ILE A 47 10.95 -2.70 7.67
C ILE A 47 12.34 -2.56 7.03
N ALA A 48 12.41 -2.57 5.69
CA ALA A 48 13.69 -2.62 5.00
C ALA A 48 13.80 -1.70 3.78
N ILE A 49 12.74 -1.57 2.95
CA ILE A 49 12.83 -0.77 1.71
C ILE A 49 12.97 0.72 2.02
N ILE A 50 12.08 1.27 2.85
CA ILE A 50 12.11 2.70 3.20
C ILE A 50 13.42 3.07 3.93
N PRO A 51 13.86 2.31 4.96
CA PRO A 51 15.16 2.58 5.61
C PRO A 51 16.36 2.53 4.64
N GLU A 52 16.42 1.54 3.74
CA GLU A 52 17.52 1.46 2.78
C GLU A 52 17.44 2.58 1.74
N ALA A 53 16.26 2.94 1.26
CA ALA A 53 16.09 4.05 0.35
C ALA A 53 16.55 5.38 0.95
N LYS A 54 16.23 5.63 2.22
CA LYS A 54 16.72 6.82 2.96
C LYS A 54 18.23 6.83 3.06
N LYS A 55 18.84 5.71 3.43
CA LYS A 55 20.30 5.58 3.52
C LYS A 55 21.01 5.87 2.19
N GLN A 56 20.39 5.48 1.07
CA GLN A 56 20.91 5.69 -0.28
C GLN A 56 20.46 7.03 -0.89
N ASN A 57 19.67 7.84 -0.18
CA ASN A 57 19.05 9.06 -0.71
C ASN A 57 18.25 8.83 -2.01
N MET A 58 17.51 7.72 -2.06
CA MET A 58 16.68 7.33 -3.21
C MET A 58 15.28 7.94 -3.09
N GLY A 59 14.68 8.30 -4.24
CA GLY A 59 13.25 8.57 -4.32
C GLY A 59 12.43 7.29 -4.12
N ILE A 60 11.29 7.39 -3.42
CA ILE A 60 10.41 6.24 -3.14
C ILE A 60 9.07 6.45 -3.83
N ILE A 61 8.69 5.49 -4.68
CA ILE A 61 7.40 5.44 -5.35
C ILE A 61 6.59 4.27 -4.79
N ILE A 62 5.40 4.55 -4.27
CA ILE A 62 4.49 3.50 -3.81
C ILE A 62 3.52 3.13 -4.92
N GLY A 63 3.51 1.88 -5.32
CA GLY A 63 2.54 1.30 -6.24
C GLY A 63 1.45 0.52 -5.50
N SER A 64 0.26 0.47 -6.10
CA SER A 64 -0.89 -0.30 -5.60
C SER A 64 -1.31 0.01 -4.16
N PRO A 65 -1.50 1.29 -3.77
CA PRO A 65 -1.90 1.65 -2.41
C PRO A 65 -3.27 1.08 -2.02
N LEU A 66 -4.13 0.76 -3.00
CA LEU A 66 -5.44 0.12 -2.80
C LEU A 66 -5.41 -1.41 -2.85
N GLN A 67 -4.23 -2.04 -2.89
CA GLN A 67 -4.08 -3.50 -2.83
C GLN A 67 -4.99 -4.25 -3.83
N GLN A 68 -4.91 -3.87 -5.11
CA GLN A 68 -5.76 -4.45 -6.19
C GLN A 68 -7.26 -4.36 -5.93
N GLY A 69 -7.71 -3.34 -5.22
CA GLY A 69 -9.10 -3.09 -4.92
C GLY A 69 -9.56 -3.53 -3.53
N ALA A 70 -8.74 -4.27 -2.78
CA ALA A 70 -9.08 -4.66 -1.41
C ALA A 70 -9.37 -3.46 -0.49
N LEU A 71 -8.73 -2.31 -0.76
CA LEU A 71 -8.90 -1.05 -0.02
C LEU A 71 -9.63 0.03 -0.84
N SER A 72 -10.28 -0.33 -1.95
CA SER A 72 -11.00 0.63 -2.79
C SER A 72 -12.45 0.86 -2.37
N ARG A 73 -13.04 -0.08 -1.68
CA ARG A 73 -14.42 -0.08 -1.21
C ARG A 73 -14.60 -1.09 -0.07
N ARG A 74 -15.75 -1.06 0.57
CA ARG A 74 -16.17 -2.13 1.49
C ARG A 74 -16.57 -3.38 0.73
N HIS A 75 -16.28 -4.52 1.29
CA HIS A 75 -16.51 -5.83 0.69
C HIS A 75 -17.42 -6.67 1.59
N PRO A 76 -18.53 -7.22 1.05
CA PRO A 76 -19.49 -7.99 1.85
C PRO A 76 -18.89 -9.25 2.48
N GLU A 77 -17.83 -9.80 1.89
CA GLU A 77 -17.11 -10.95 2.43
C GLU A 77 -16.48 -10.68 3.80
N ILE A 78 -16.30 -9.40 4.17
CA ILE A 78 -15.83 -9.05 5.51
C ILE A 78 -16.90 -9.35 6.56
N ASP A 79 -18.18 -9.21 6.23
CA ASP A 79 -19.29 -9.49 7.14
C ASP A 79 -19.66 -10.98 7.12
N THR A 80 -19.79 -11.55 5.92
CA THR A 80 -20.25 -12.94 5.73
C THR A 80 -19.15 -13.99 5.93
N GLY A 81 -17.88 -13.58 5.84
CA GLY A 81 -16.74 -14.48 5.76
C GLY A 81 -16.51 -15.03 4.35
N ALA A 82 -15.32 -15.55 4.10
CA ALA A 82 -14.95 -16.30 2.91
C ALA A 82 -13.87 -17.33 3.28
N TRP A 83 -13.87 -18.49 2.62
CA TRP A 83 -12.96 -19.59 2.97
C TRP A 83 -11.47 -19.24 2.79
N TRP A 84 -11.14 -18.28 1.92
CA TRP A 84 -9.78 -17.77 1.67
C TRP A 84 -9.41 -16.58 2.58
N LEU A 85 -10.36 -16.05 3.37
CA LEU A 85 -10.15 -14.92 4.25
C LEU A 85 -9.91 -15.40 5.68
N SER A 86 -8.70 -15.17 6.19
CA SER A 86 -8.40 -15.59 7.56
C SER A 86 -9.27 -14.83 8.57
N PRO A 87 -9.68 -15.47 9.69
CA PRO A 87 -10.44 -14.80 10.73
C PRO A 87 -9.75 -13.57 11.32
N GLN A 88 -8.42 -13.57 11.37
CA GLN A 88 -7.63 -12.43 11.83
C GLN A 88 -7.74 -11.25 10.87
N ARG A 89 -7.61 -11.51 9.56
CA ARG A 89 -7.75 -10.47 8.52
C ARG A 89 -9.18 -9.95 8.47
N GLN A 90 -10.17 -10.81 8.61
CA GLN A 90 -11.58 -10.40 8.69
C GLN A 90 -11.82 -9.43 9.84
N ARG A 91 -11.32 -9.76 11.05
CA ARG A 91 -11.43 -8.86 12.21
C ARG A 91 -10.70 -7.54 12.00
N GLN A 92 -9.53 -7.57 11.36
CA GLN A 92 -8.77 -6.36 11.05
C GLN A 92 -9.55 -5.43 10.11
N PHE A 93 -10.17 -5.95 9.05
CA PHE A 93 -11.01 -5.15 8.15
C PHE A 93 -12.25 -4.60 8.85
N LYS A 94 -12.91 -5.39 9.70
CA LYS A 94 -14.05 -4.89 10.50
C LYS A 94 -13.62 -3.71 11.37
N LYS A 95 -12.52 -3.88 12.11
CA LYS A 95 -11.99 -2.79 12.95
C LYS A 95 -11.63 -1.55 12.14
N LEU A 96 -11.06 -1.74 10.94
CA LEU A 96 -10.76 -0.64 10.03
C LEU A 96 -12.04 0.07 9.57
N TYR A 97 -13.08 -0.68 9.19
CA TYR A 97 -14.34 -0.10 8.72
C TYR A 97 -15.04 0.69 9.82
N ASP A 98 -15.13 0.11 11.04
CA ASP A 98 -15.72 0.79 12.20
C ASP A 98 -14.98 2.10 12.50
N PHE A 99 -13.65 2.06 12.56
CA PHE A 99 -12.83 3.24 12.81
C PHE A 99 -13.03 4.33 11.74
N LEU A 100 -13.10 3.96 10.47
CA LEU A 100 -13.30 4.93 9.38
C LEU A 100 -14.70 5.53 9.39
N ASP A 101 -15.73 4.80 9.89
CA ASP A 101 -17.08 5.33 10.09
C ASP A 101 -17.08 6.36 11.21
N ASP A 102 -16.42 6.06 12.33
CA ASP A 102 -16.35 6.96 13.48
C ASP A 102 -15.72 8.32 13.14
N ILE A 103 -14.81 8.35 12.16
CA ILE A 103 -14.13 9.59 11.72
C ILE A 103 -14.64 10.12 10.38
N GLU A 104 -15.72 9.55 9.83
CA GLU A 104 -16.33 9.94 8.55
C GLU A 104 -15.35 10.02 7.38
N LEU A 105 -14.35 9.10 7.33
CA LEU A 105 -13.32 9.06 6.30
C LEU A 105 -13.52 7.87 5.35
N SER A 106 -13.54 8.13 4.04
CA SER A 106 -13.69 7.05 3.06
C SER A 106 -12.42 6.17 2.99
N LEU A 107 -12.62 4.87 2.73
CA LEU A 107 -11.51 3.90 2.66
C LEU A 107 -10.45 4.26 1.59
N PRO A 108 -10.80 4.69 0.34
CA PRO A 108 -9.81 5.13 -0.63
C PRO A 108 -9.05 6.39 -0.21
N GLU A 109 -9.74 7.37 0.40
CA GLU A 109 -9.11 8.59 0.90
C GLU A 109 -8.15 8.28 2.05
N ALA A 110 -8.58 7.50 3.04
CA ALA A 110 -7.71 7.05 4.12
C ALA A 110 -6.46 6.32 3.60
N SER A 111 -6.65 5.44 2.60
CA SER A 111 -5.56 4.68 1.98
C SER A 111 -4.52 5.59 1.31
N LEU A 112 -4.97 6.57 0.54
CA LEU A 112 -4.08 7.49 -0.17
C LEU A 112 -3.38 8.44 0.80
N ARG A 113 -4.15 9.07 1.71
CA ARG A 113 -3.60 10.03 2.67
C ARG A 113 -2.65 9.39 3.67
N MET A 114 -2.91 8.15 4.11
CA MET A 114 -1.96 7.41 4.98
C MET A 114 -0.60 7.25 4.29
N VAL A 115 -0.57 6.85 3.01
CA VAL A 115 0.69 6.74 2.27
C VAL A 115 1.39 8.08 2.15
N LEU A 116 0.66 9.14 1.77
CA LEU A 116 1.18 10.49 1.61
C LEU A 116 1.54 11.19 2.93
N SER A 117 1.07 10.68 4.07
CA SER A 117 1.46 11.18 5.40
C SER A 117 2.89 10.79 5.79
N ASN A 118 3.51 9.86 5.07
CA ASN A 118 4.91 9.52 5.30
C ASN A 118 5.81 10.45 4.47
N PRO A 119 6.60 11.34 5.10
CA PRO A 119 7.43 12.32 4.40
C PRO A 119 8.56 11.70 3.57
N ASP A 120 8.89 10.42 3.80
CA ASP A 120 9.91 9.71 3.04
C ASP A 120 9.39 9.24 1.67
N ILE A 121 8.07 9.24 1.46
CA ILE A 121 7.46 8.83 0.18
C ILE A 121 7.47 10.01 -0.80
N SER A 122 8.11 9.82 -1.95
CA SER A 122 8.21 10.85 -2.97
C SER A 122 6.94 10.99 -3.81
N THR A 123 6.29 9.87 -4.11
CA THR A 123 5.03 9.86 -4.88
C THR A 123 4.29 8.52 -4.74
N VAL A 124 3.02 8.50 -5.13
CA VAL A 124 2.16 7.33 -5.11
C VAL A 124 1.46 7.15 -6.46
N LEU A 125 1.40 5.91 -6.94
CA LEU A 125 0.69 5.55 -8.17
C LEU A 125 -0.71 5.05 -7.81
N MET A 126 -1.70 5.90 -8.01
CA MET A 126 -3.10 5.62 -7.72
C MET A 126 -3.87 5.31 -9.01
N GLY A 127 -4.38 4.09 -9.14
CA GLY A 127 -5.23 3.72 -10.27
C GLY A 127 -6.61 4.39 -10.19
N ALA A 128 -7.18 4.76 -11.35
CA ALA A 128 -8.54 5.26 -11.48
C ALA A 128 -9.18 4.71 -12.75
N ARG A 129 -10.49 4.49 -12.73
CA ARG A 129 -11.26 3.93 -13.86
C ARG A 129 -12.28 4.93 -14.42
N SER A 130 -12.45 6.07 -13.77
CA SER A 130 -13.35 7.14 -14.18
C SER A 130 -12.78 8.51 -13.85
N VAL A 131 -13.30 9.55 -14.49
CA VAL A 131 -12.93 10.95 -14.18
C VAL A 131 -13.23 11.27 -12.72
N GLU A 132 -14.38 10.81 -12.21
CA GLU A 132 -14.77 11.02 -10.81
C GLU A 132 -13.75 10.41 -9.82
N GLU A 133 -13.24 9.19 -10.11
CA GLU A 133 -12.19 8.59 -9.27
C GLU A 133 -10.90 9.41 -9.31
N VAL A 134 -10.51 9.97 -10.46
CA VAL A 134 -9.35 10.87 -10.56
C VAL A 134 -9.55 12.12 -9.72
N GLU A 135 -10.70 12.78 -9.85
CA GLU A 135 -11.03 13.99 -9.09
C GLU A 135 -11.01 13.73 -7.57
N LYS A 136 -11.60 12.61 -7.12
CA LYS A 136 -11.56 12.19 -5.73
C LYS A 136 -10.13 11.93 -5.25
N ASN A 137 -9.30 11.25 -6.04
CA ASN A 137 -7.91 10.99 -5.70
C ASN A 137 -7.10 12.28 -5.56
N VAL A 138 -7.27 13.23 -6.49
CA VAL A 138 -6.63 14.55 -6.43
C VAL A 138 -7.10 15.34 -5.21
N LYS A 139 -8.41 15.36 -4.95
CA LYS A 139 -8.97 15.99 -3.74
C LYS A 139 -8.39 15.40 -2.47
N SER A 140 -8.31 14.08 -2.37
CA SER A 140 -7.74 13.37 -1.22
C SER A 140 -6.25 13.70 -1.02
N ALA A 141 -5.47 13.74 -2.10
CA ALA A 141 -4.06 14.12 -2.04
C ALA A 141 -3.87 15.56 -1.55
N ASN A 142 -4.72 16.49 -2.02
CA ASN A 142 -4.68 17.91 -1.63
C ASN A 142 -5.22 18.19 -0.23
N ALA A 143 -5.94 17.24 0.39
CA ALA A 143 -6.41 17.38 1.77
C ALA A 143 -5.28 17.30 2.81
N GLY A 144 -4.07 16.98 2.37
CA GLY A 144 -2.89 16.92 3.23
C GLY A 144 -2.80 15.63 4.07
N PRO A 145 -1.78 15.54 4.93
CA PRO A 145 -1.56 14.37 5.77
C PRO A 145 -2.70 14.13 6.77
N LEU A 146 -2.84 12.90 7.22
CA LEU A 146 -3.69 12.55 8.35
C LEU A 146 -3.06 13.05 9.66
N THR A 147 -3.89 13.31 10.66
CA THR A 147 -3.41 13.70 11.99
C THR A 147 -2.64 12.56 12.68
N PRO A 148 -1.71 12.87 13.60
CA PRO A 148 -0.95 11.84 14.31
C PRO A 148 -1.84 10.79 15.00
N ASP A 149 -2.95 11.20 15.61
CA ASP A 149 -3.88 10.30 16.31
C ASP A 149 -4.56 9.31 15.35
N ILE A 150 -4.96 9.79 14.16
CA ILE A 150 -5.52 8.92 13.12
C ILE A 150 -4.45 7.94 12.61
N LEU A 151 -3.23 8.43 12.37
CA LEU A 151 -2.11 7.58 11.91
C LEU A 151 -1.76 6.50 12.94
N GLU A 152 -1.82 6.82 14.23
CA GLU A 152 -1.57 5.88 15.31
C GLU A 152 -2.66 4.80 15.37
N SER A 153 -3.95 5.18 15.32
CA SER A 153 -5.05 4.22 15.27
C SER A 153 -4.96 3.30 14.06
N LEU A 154 -4.62 3.85 12.88
CA LEU A 154 -4.38 3.05 11.67
C LEU A 154 -3.14 2.15 11.79
N ARG A 155 -2.13 2.55 12.56
CA ARG A 155 -0.96 1.71 12.86
C ARG A 155 -1.36 0.52 13.72
N GLU A 156 -2.09 0.74 14.80
CA GLU A 156 -2.60 -0.32 15.67
C GLU A 156 -3.46 -1.33 14.92
N ILE A 157 -4.34 -0.85 14.03
CA ILE A 157 -5.16 -1.72 13.18
C ILE A 157 -4.27 -2.54 12.24
N ALA A 158 -3.24 -1.95 11.62
CA ALA A 158 -2.33 -2.68 10.76
C ALA A 158 -1.56 -3.76 11.53
N GLU A 159 -1.16 -3.50 12.75
CA GLU A 159 -0.41 -4.42 13.61
C GLU A 159 -1.25 -5.61 14.13
N MET A 160 -2.57 -5.60 13.97
CA MET A 160 -3.39 -6.79 14.25
C MET A 160 -3.02 -7.99 13.37
N VAL A 161 -2.51 -7.73 12.15
CA VAL A 161 -2.00 -8.74 11.22
C VAL A 161 -0.75 -8.16 10.53
N PRO A 162 0.39 -8.09 11.21
CA PRO A 162 1.57 -7.32 10.77
C PRO A 162 2.25 -7.91 9.53
N PHE A 163 2.08 -9.20 9.32
CA PHE A 163 2.60 -9.91 8.15
C PHE A 163 1.48 -10.63 7.42
N ARG A 164 1.64 -10.80 6.11
CA ARG A 164 0.69 -11.58 5.32
C ARG A 164 0.73 -13.03 5.78
N PRO A 165 -0.40 -13.64 6.22
CA PRO A 165 -0.47 -15.06 6.50
C PRO A 165 -0.07 -15.88 5.26
N PHE A 166 0.59 -17.02 5.48
CA PHE A 166 1.08 -17.88 4.38
C PHE A 166 -0.06 -18.35 3.47
N GLU A 167 -1.23 -18.64 4.04
CA GLU A 167 -2.42 -19.11 3.33
C GLU A 167 -3.18 -17.99 2.62
N GLU A 168 -2.88 -16.73 2.97
CA GLU A 168 -3.59 -15.59 2.41
C GLU A 168 -3.16 -15.35 0.96
N PRO A 169 -4.09 -15.28 0.00
CA PRO A 169 -3.75 -14.96 -1.37
C PRO A 169 -3.10 -13.59 -1.47
N PHE A 170 -2.10 -13.44 -2.34
CA PHE A 170 -1.36 -12.20 -2.52
C PHE A 170 -2.27 -11.00 -2.84
N GLY A 171 -3.24 -11.19 -3.74
CA GLY A 171 -4.33 -10.25 -3.95
C GLY A 171 -5.62 -10.84 -3.39
N LEU A 172 -6.20 -10.23 -2.37
CA LEU A 172 -7.48 -10.70 -1.81
C LEU A 172 -8.58 -10.64 -2.88
N PRO A 173 -9.24 -11.76 -3.19
CA PRO A 173 -10.15 -11.87 -4.33
C PRO A 173 -11.56 -11.37 -4.01
N PHE A 174 -11.70 -10.23 -3.35
CA PHE A 174 -13.00 -9.65 -3.02
C PHE A 174 -13.86 -9.43 -4.28
N GLY A 175 -15.08 -9.95 -4.25
CA GLY A 175 -16.04 -9.86 -5.36
C GLY A 175 -15.60 -10.59 -6.63
N ARG A 176 -14.68 -11.54 -6.51
CA ARG A 176 -14.15 -12.35 -7.62
C ARG A 176 -14.01 -13.80 -7.20
N SER A 177 -14.00 -14.71 -8.19
CA SER A 177 -13.64 -16.10 -7.91
C SER A 177 -12.17 -16.21 -7.53
N TYR A 178 -11.89 -16.98 -6.50
CA TYR A 178 -10.51 -17.29 -6.10
C TYR A 178 -9.86 -18.21 -7.14
N ALA A 179 -8.73 -17.76 -7.69
CA ALA A 179 -8.04 -18.47 -8.78
C ALA A 179 -6.73 -19.14 -8.32
N GLY A 180 -6.49 -19.18 -6.99
CA GLY A 180 -5.29 -19.78 -6.41
C GLY A 180 -4.36 -18.76 -5.74
N PRO A 181 -3.38 -19.22 -4.93
CA PRO A 181 -2.59 -18.37 -4.04
C PRO A 181 -1.68 -17.35 -4.74
N TRP A 182 -1.38 -17.51 -6.01
CA TRP A 182 -0.43 -16.68 -6.74
C TRP A 182 -1.04 -15.89 -7.91
N HIS A 183 -2.34 -15.97 -8.09
CA HIS A 183 -3.02 -15.20 -9.13
C HIS A 183 -3.45 -13.83 -8.62
N ALA A 184 -2.55 -12.86 -8.76
CA ALA A 184 -2.89 -11.45 -8.75
C ALA A 184 -3.48 -11.09 -10.14
N ARG A 185 -4.78 -10.85 -10.23
CA ARG A 185 -5.42 -10.31 -11.44
C ARG A 185 -6.09 -8.98 -11.13
#